data_b4814daa1cbf7485c8dde93175de4ea3
#
_entry.id   b4814daa1cbf7485c8dde93175de4ea3
#
_cell.length_a   1.000
_cell.length_b   1.000
_cell.length_c   1.000
_cell.angle_alpha   90.00
_cell.angle_beta   90.00
_cell.angle_gamma   90.00
#
_symmetry.space_group_name_H-M   'P 1'
#
loop_
_entity.id
_entity.type
_entity.pdbx_description
1 polymer ?
#
loop_
_entity_poly.entity_id
_entity_poly.type
_entity_poly.pdbx_seq_one_letter_code
_entity_poly.pdbx_strand_id
1 'polypeptide(L)'
;NKKEGFQAFVKWIKSSVKKITPDELLLCGEKTGKYSLPLSNFLYAKGYSIWLDSGLRIKRSLGISRGKSDKADSLKIALYAYRYQDMAVCYVPLSKNVSRLKELFLYRQHLVSQVKAMAVRKNVTDDFKKELGDVKFIVDSAAKIIQQIKATIKNARKRCRNLSKRMMNSRQPTTALPLSKEYP
;
A
#
# COMPACT_ATOMS: atom_id res chain seq x y z
N ASN A 1 -12.63 -2.64 8.93
CA ASN A 1 -11.92 -3.63 8.07
C ASN A 1 -12.00 -5.06 8.63
N LYS A 2 -13.21 -5.53 8.96
CA LYS A 2 -13.48 -6.91 9.38
C LYS A 2 -14.25 -7.64 8.28
N LYS A 3 -14.16 -8.97 8.24
CA LYS A 3 -14.78 -9.83 7.23
C LYS A 3 -16.30 -9.64 7.16
N GLU A 4 -16.93 -9.46 8.32
CA GLU A 4 -18.37 -9.21 8.44
C GLU A 4 -18.78 -7.90 7.74
N GLY A 5 -17.97 -6.84 7.90
CA GLY A 5 -18.22 -5.55 7.22
C GLY A 5 -18.06 -5.66 5.70
N PHE A 6 -17.12 -6.46 5.21
CA PHE A 6 -16.97 -6.72 3.76
C PHE A 6 -18.15 -7.52 3.20
N GLN A 7 -18.67 -8.49 3.97
CA GLN A 7 -19.87 -9.24 3.59
C GLN A 7 -21.11 -8.35 3.57
N ALA A 8 -21.27 -7.49 4.58
CA ALA A 8 -22.35 -6.52 4.62
C ALA A 8 -22.30 -5.54 3.44
N PHE A 9 -21.11 -5.08 3.06
CA PHE A 9 -20.89 -4.23 1.90
C PHE A 9 -21.30 -4.92 0.60
N VAL A 10 -20.92 -6.17 0.38
CA VAL A 10 -21.33 -6.96 -0.80
C VAL A 10 -22.85 -7.18 -0.81
N LYS A 11 -23.46 -7.45 0.36
CA LYS A 11 -24.92 -7.58 0.48
C LYS A 11 -25.61 -6.27 0.08
N TRP A 12 -25.09 -5.15 0.55
CA TRP A 12 -25.61 -3.82 0.19
C TRP A 12 -25.47 -3.55 -1.33
N ILE A 13 -24.33 -3.83 -1.94
CA ILE A 13 -24.15 -3.70 -3.40
C ILE A 13 -25.25 -4.48 -4.13
N LYS A 14 -25.43 -5.76 -3.81
CA LYS A 14 -26.44 -6.63 -4.46
C LYS A 14 -27.86 -6.17 -4.26
N SER A 15 -28.18 -5.52 -3.14
CA SER A 15 -29.52 -4.94 -2.92
C SER A 15 -29.72 -3.62 -3.67
N SER A 16 -28.66 -2.85 -3.86
CA SER A 16 -28.71 -1.53 -4.51
C SER A 16 -28.71 -1.62 -6.03
N VAL A 17 -28.00 -2.62 -6.59
CA VAL A 17 -27.84 -2.81 -8.04
C VAL A 17 -28.39 -4.17 -8.42
N LYS A 18 -29.68 -4.19 -8.79
CA LYS A 18 -30.37 -5.42 -9.18
C LYS A 18 -30.02 -5.78 -10.63
N LYS A 19 -29.85 -7.08 -10.92
CA LYS A 19 -29.63 -7.65 -12.26
C LYS A 19 -28.26 -7.35 -12.91
N ILE A 20 -27.28 -6.82 -12.16
CA ILE A 20 -25.91 -6.60 -12.65
C ILE A 20 -25.00 -7.66 -12.05
N THR A 21 -24.17 -8.27 -12.90
CA THR A 21 -23.16 -9.24 -12.46
C THR A 21 -21.94 -8.53 -11.85
N PRO A 22 -21.14 -9.18 -11.00
CA PRO A 22 -19.97 -8.55 -10.38
C PRO A 22 -18.94 -8.00 -11.37
N ASP A 23 -18.78 -8.62 -12.53
CA ASP A 23 -17.87 -8.23 -13.60
C ASP A 23 -18.33 -7.02 -14.41
N GLU A 24 -19.66 -6.76 -14.45
CA GLU A 24 -20.25 -5.58 -15.07
C GLU A 24 -20.17 -4.33 -14.19
N LEU A 25 -19.77 -4.47 -12.91
CA LEU A 25 -19.73 -3.38 -11.95
C LEU A 25 -18.28 -2.95 -11.67
N LEU A 26 -17.96 -1.73 -12.08
CA LEU A 26 -16.67 -1.11 -11.72
C LEU A 26 -16.78 -0.41 -10.36
N LEU A 27 -16.05 -0.94 -9.37
CA LEU A 27 -15.91 -0.32 -8.05
C LEU A 27 -14.65 0.57 -8.04
N CYS A 28 -14.83 1.85 -7.80
CA CYS A 28 -13.70 2.78 -7.71
C CYS A 28 -13.45 3.24 -6.28
N GLY A 29 -12.17 3.40 -5.94
CA GLY A 29 -11.75 3.87 -4.63
C GLY A 29 -10.41 4.56 -4.64
N GLU A 30 -10.14 5.30 -3.55
CA GLU A 30 -8.83 5.90 -3.34
C GLU A 30 -7.81 4.84 -2.89
N LYS A 31 -6.61 4.89 -3.48
CA LYS A 31 -5.49 4.01 -3.10
C LYS A 31 -4.85 4.48 -1.80
N THR A 32 -5.41 4.06 -0.68
CA THR A 32 -4.94 4.39 0.67
C THR A 32 -3.97 3.37 1.27
N GLY A 33 -3.27 2.61 0.44
CA GLY A 33 -2.26 1.64 0.86
C GLY A 33 -2.84 0.48 1.68
N LYS A 34 -2.39 0.33 2.93
CA LYS A 34 -2.80 -0.79 3.79
C LYS A 34 -4.30 -0.85 4.06
N TYR A 35 -4.98 0.27 4.05
CA TYR A 35 -6.40 0.35 4.40
C TYR A 35 -7.33 -0.13 3.27
N SER A 36 -6.96 0.10 2.01
CA SER A 36 -7.75 -0.35 0.86
C SER A 36 -7.52 -1.82 0.50
N LEU A 37 -6.32 -2.36 0.76
CA LEU A 37 -5.93 -3.71 0.31
C LEU A 37 -6.83 -4.85 0.81
N PRO A 38 -7.24 -4.94 2.09
CA PRO A 38 -8.06 -6.06 2.56
C PRO A 38 -9.42 -6.13 1.86
N LEU A 39 -10.08 -4.98 1.70
CA LEU A 39 -11.35 -4.90 0.99
C LEU A 39 -11.18 -5.22 -0.48
N SER A 40 -10.15 -4.67 -1.14
CA SER A 40 -9.90 -4.92 -2.55
C SER A 40 -9.59 -6.38 -2.84
N ASN A 41 -8.77 -7.04 -2.00
CA ASN A 41 -8.51 -8.48 -2.13
C ASN A 41 -9.79 -9.31 -1.96
N PHE A 42 -10.64 -8.93 -1.00
CA PHE A 42 -11.91 -9.63 -0.76
C PHE A 42 -12.87 -9.48 -1.94
N LEU A 43 -13.00 -8.27 -2.48
CA LEU A 43 -13.87 -7.99 -3.62
C LEU A 43 -13.34 -8.65 -4.91
N TYR A 44 -12.03 -8.59 -5.14
CA TYR A 44 -11.39 -9.30 -6.25
C TYR A 44 -11.67 -10.81 -6.21
N ALA A 45 -11.54 -11.43 -5.03
CA ALA A 45 -11.87 -12.85 -4.86
C ALA A 45 -13.36 -13.18 -5.07
N LYS A 46 -14.24 -12.16 -5.09
CA LYS A 46 -15.67 -12.26 -5.41
C LYS A 46 -15.99 -11.93 -6.86
N GLY A 47 -14.99 -11.66 -7.71
CA GLY A 47 -15.15 -11.37 -9.12
C GLY A 47 -15.51 -9.93 -9.47
N TYR A 48 -15.40 -8.99 -8.49
CA TYR A 48 -15.66 -7.58 -8.78
C TYR A 48 -14.47 -6.91 -9.47
N SER A 49 -14.76 -6.06 -10.46
CA SER A 49 -13.79 -5.15 -11.06
C SER A 49 -13.55 -3.95 -10.15
N ILE A 50 -12.29 -3.71 -9.76
CA ILE A 50 -11.93 -2.67 -8.80
C ILE A 50 -10.87 -1.78 -9.40
N TRP A 51 -11.11 -0.47 -9.42
CA TRP A 51 -10.14 0.53 -9.81
C TRP A 51 -9.70 1.34 -8.59
N LEU A 52 -8.40 1.24 -8.23
CA LEU A 52 -7.79 2.02 -7.16
C LEU A 52 -6.90 3.10 -7.78
N ASP A 53 -7.26 4.36 -7.59
CA ASP A 53 -6.46 5.48 -8.08
C ASP A 53 -5.96 6.40 -6.97
N SER A 54 -5.01 7.27 -7.32
CA SER A 54 -4.45 8.26 -6.40
C SER A 54 -5.50 9.30 -6.03
N GLY A 55 -5.66 9.57 -4.71
CA GLY A 55 -6.55 10.63 -4.24
C GLY A 55 -6.21 12.00 -4.81
N LEU A 56 -4.94 12.25 -5.14
CA LEU A 56 -4.53 13.48 -5.82
C LEU A 56 -5.06 13.57 -7.25
N ARG A 57 -5.03 12.46 -8.00
CA ARG A 57 -5.58 12.41 -9.37
C ARG A 57 -7.08 12.62 -9.34
N ILE A 58 -7.80 11.92 -8.45
CA ILE A 58 -9.25 12.08 -8.27
C ILE A 58 -9.61 13.54 -7.94
N LYS A 59 -8.90 14.18 -7.00
CA LYS A 59 -9.13 15.58 -6.63
C LYS A 59 -8.88 16.55 -7.79
N ARG A 60 -7.79 16.37 -8.53
CA ARG A 60 -7.43 17.26 -9.65
C ARG A 60 -8.40 17.16 -10.82
N SER A 61 -8.97 15.99 -11.09
CA SER A 61 -9.88 15.76 -12.21
C SER A 61 -11.25 16.41 -12.03
N LEU A 62 -11.68 16.66 -10.79
CA LEU A 62 -13.01 17.17 -10.45
C LEU A 62 -13.03 18.65 -10.06
N GLY A 63 -11.85 19.31 -10.04
CA GLY A 63 -11.71 20.70 -9.64
C GLY A 63 -11.89 20.93 -8.13
N ILE A 64 -11.95 22.21 -7.75
CA ILE A 64 -12.11 22.61 -6.34
C ILE A 64 -13.59 22.48 -5.95
N SER A 65 -13.87 21.66 -4.95
CA SER A 65 -15.22 21.54 -4.38
C SER A 65 -15.22 21.93 -2.90
N ARG A 66 -16.17 22.75 -2.50
CA ARG A 66 -16.43 23.08 -1.09
C ARG A 66 -17.26 21.97 -0.44
N GLY A 67 -17.00 21.69 0.81
CA GLY A 67 -17.69 20.67 1.60
C GLY A 67 -16.85 19.41 1.81
N LYS A 68 -16.78 18.98 3.07
CA LYS A 68 -15.99 17.84 3.52
C LYS A 68 -16.94 16.85 4.19
N SER A 69 -17.40 15.86 3.43
CA SER A 69 -18.19 14.75 3.98
C SER A 69 -17.89 13.49 3.18
N ASP A 70 -17.91 12.33 3.84
CA ASP A 70 -17.67 11.03 3.21
C ASP A 70 -18.64 10.76 2.05
N LYS A 71 -19.89 11.23 2.19
CA LYS A 71 -20.92 11.13 1.13
C LYS A 71 -20.55 11.95 -0.11
N ALA A 72 -20.09 13.20 0.07
CA ALA A 72 -19.65 14.04 -1.04
C ALA A 72 -18.40 13.47 -1.71
N ASP A 73 -17.46 12.92 -0.92
CA ASP A 73 -16.23 12.34 -1.45
C ASP A 73 -16.50 11.01 -2.19
N SER A 74 -17.43 10.18 -1.72
CA SER A 74 -17.85 8.97 -2.44
C SER A 74 -18.52 9.29 -3.78
N LEU A 75 -19.37 10.34 -3.84
CA LEU A 75 -19.98 10.80 -5.08
C LEU A 75 -18.93 11.31 -6.08
N LYS A 76 -17.93 12.05 -5.60
CA LYS A 76 -16.81 12.51 -6.45
C LYS A 76 -16.03 11.34 -7.04
N ILE A 77 -15.72 10.32 -6.23
CA ILE A 77 -15.03 9.13 -6.70
C ILE A 77 -15.86 8.40 -7.75
N ALA A 78 -17.19 8.31 -7.57
CA ALA A 78 -18.09 7.71 -8.55
C ALA A 78 -18.14 8.50 -9.86
N LEU A 79 -18.23 9.83 -9.79
CA LEU A 79 -18.19 10.70 -10.97
C LEU A 79 -16.85 10.63 -11.70
N TYR A 80 -15.76 10.53 -10.95
CA TYR A 80 -14.43 10.29 -11.52
C TYR A 80 -14.39 8.98 -12.29
N ALA A 81 -14.85 7.89 -11.69
CA ALA A 81 -14.89 6.59 -12.32
C ALA A 81 -15.74 6.57 -13.59
N TYR A 82 -16.89 7.22 -13.56
CA TYR A 82 -17.78 7.33 -14.71
C TYR A 82 -17.15 8.11 -15.87
N ARG A 83 -16.47 9.24 -15.58
CA ARG A 83 -15.86 10.10 -16.61
C ARG A 83 -14.60 9.50 -17.25
N TYR A 84 -13.87 8.68 -16.50
CA TYR A 84 -12.54 8.17 -16.90
C TYR A 84 -12.49 6.65 -16.91
N GLN A 85 -13.62 5.98 -17.13
CA GLN A 85 -13.70 4.52 -17.11
C GLN A 85 -12.82 3.85 -18.19
N ASP A 86 -12.60 4.53 -19.31
CA ASP A 86 -11.70 4.13 -20.38
C ASP A 86 -10.22 4.03 -19.93
N MET A 87 -9.85 4.80 -18.90
CA MET A 87 -8.52 4.78 -18.30
C MET A 87 -8.41 3.85 -17.10
N ALA A 88 -9.47 3.10 -16.77
CA ALA A 88 -9.51 2.27 -15.58
C ALA A 88 -8.53 1.09 -15.67
N VAL A 89 -7.58 1.04 -14.74
CA VAL A 89 -6.70 -0.11 -14.55
C VAL A 89 -7.20 -0.92 -13.38
N CYS A 90 -7.82 -2.07 -13.68
CA CYS A 90 -8.37 -2.94 -12.65
C CYS A 90 -7.29 -3.47 -11.71
N TYR A 91 -7.63 -3.49 -10.43
CA TYR A 91 -6.78 -4.00 -9.37
C TYR A 91 -6.60 -5.51 -9.50
N VAL A 92 -5.34 -5.93 -9.50
CA VAL A 92 -4.96 -7.34 -9.39
C VAL A 92 -4.13 -7.51 -8.11
N PRO A 93 -4.49 -8.45 -7.23
CA PRO A 93 -3.71 -8.71 -6.03
C PRO A 93 -2.29 -9.13 -6.35
N LEU A 94 -1.35 -8.58 -5.62
CA LEU A 94 0.03 -9.06 -5.69
C LEU A 94 0.12 -10.49 -5.16
N SER A 95 0.95 -11.32 -5.77
CA SER A 95 1.22 -12.65 -5.22
C SER A 95 1.73 -12.56 -3.77
N LYS A 96 1.51 -13.60 -2.98
CA LYS A 96 1.94 -13.65 -1.58
C LYS A 96 3.44 -13.36 -1.42
N ASN A 97 4.26 -13.86 -2.35
CA ASN A 97 5.72 -13.64 -2.32
C ASN A 97 6.09 -12.19 -2.64
N VAL A 98 5.44 -11.56 -3.62
CA VAL A 98 5.65 -10.15 -3.98
C VAL A 98 5.20 -9.24 -2.82
N SER A 99 4.04 -9.52 -2.23
CA SER A 99 3.54 -8.79 -1.06
C SER A 99 4.52 -8.87 0.12
N ARG A 100 5.04 -10.07 0.40
CA ARG A 100 6.03 -10.30 1.46
C ARG A 100 7.35 -9.59 1.18
N LEU A 101 7.82 -9.59 -0.07
CA LEU A 101 9.03 -8.89 -0.46
C LEU A 101 8.86 -7.37 -0.29
N LYS A 102 7.72 -6.83 -0.69
CA LYS A 102 7.36 -5.42 -0.51
C LYS A 102 7.37 -5.01 0.97
N GLU A 103 6.76 -5.80 1.85
CA GLU A 103 6.75 -5.52 3.30
C GLU A 103 8.16 -5.57 3.91
N LEU A 104 8.97 -6.55 3.54
CA LEU A 104 10.38 -6.62 3.99
C LEU A 104 11.20 -5.41 3.50
N PHE A 105 10.96 -4.95 2.28
CA PHE A 105 11.63 -3.78 1.73
C PHE A 105 11.23 -2.49 2.47
N LEU A 106 9.95 -2.27 2.71
CA LEU A 106 9.43 -1.13 3.45
C LEU A 106 9.94 -1.12 4.90
N TYR A 107 9.94 -2.29 5.54
CA TYR A 107 10.50 -2.44 6.89
C TYR A 107 11.98 -2.06 6.93
N ARG A 108 12.76 -2.55 5.96
CA ARG A 108 14.18 -2.16 5.85
C ARG A 108 14.35 -0.65 5.66
N GLN A 109 13.54 -0.01 4.80
CA GLN A 109 13.60 1.45 4.61
C GLN A 109 13.31 2.20 5.90
N HIS A 110 12.30 1.76 6.65
CA HIS A 110 11.96 2.34 7.95
C HIS A 110 13.14 2.23 8.94
N LEU A 111 13.78 1.07 9.05
CA LEU A 111 14.95 0.88 9.89
C LEU A 111 16.13 1.80 9.47
N VAL A 112 16.36 1.97 8.18
CA VAL A 112 17.41 2.89 7.67
C VAL A 112 17.10 4.33 8.06
N SER A 113 15.85 4.75 7.97
CA SER A 113 15.40 6.07 8.41
C SER A 113 15.65 6.29 9.92
N GLN A 114 15.33 5.29 10.74
CA GLN A 114 15.57 5.36 12.18
C GLN A 114 17.07 5.48 12.52
N VAL A 115 17.94 4.70 11.84
CA VAL A 115 19.40 4.81 12.03
C VAL A 115 19.88 6.22 11.68
N LYS A 116 19.41 6.80 10.58
CA LYS A 116 19.79 8.17 10.19
C LYS A 116 19.37 9.19 11.24
N ALA A 117 18.12 9.13 11.71
CA ALA A 117 17.60 10.04 12.72
C ALA A 117 18.39 9.93 14.05
N MET A 118 18.68 8.70 14.50
CA MET A 118 19.47 8.49 15.71
C MET A 118 20.93 8.92 15.56
N ALA A 119 21.54 8.72 14.39
CA ALA A 119 22.91 9.14 14.13
C ALA A 119 23.05 10.66 14.18
N VAL A 120 22.09 11.40 13.59
CA VAL A 120 22.08 12.86 13.67
C VAL A 120 21.99 13.31 15.13
N ARG A 121 21.05 12.78 15.92
CA ARG A 121 20.90 13.13 17.32
C ARG A 121 22.16 12.80 18.15
N LYS A 122 22.75 11.62 17.93
CA LYS A 122 24.00 11.21 18.59
C LYS A 122 25.12 12.21 18.30
N ASN A 123 25.32 12.60 17.05
CA ASN A 123 26.37 13.52 16.63
C ASN A 123 26.17 14.91 17.25
N VAL A 124 24.95 15.45 17.19
CA VAL A 124 24.63 16.74 17.83
C VAL A 124 24.93 16.68 19.33
N THR A 125 24.54 15.61 20.03
CA THR A 125 24.82 15.45 21.45
C THR A 125 26.32 15.34 21.74
N ASP A 126 27.07 14.66 20.88
CA ASP A 126 28.53 14.50 21.02
C ASP A 126 29.27 15.83 20.75
N ASP A 127 28.81 16.60 19.76
CA ASP A 127 29.38 17.91 19.42
C ASP A 127 29.18 18.95 20.55
N PHE A 128 28.06 18.90 21.25
CA PHE A 128 27.71 19.83 22.34
C PHE A 128 27.93 19.26 23.75
N LYS A 129 28.71 18.19 23.89
CA LYS A 129 28.93 17.53 25.20
C LYS A 129 29.59 18.43 26.25
N LYS A 130 30.38 19.40 25.80
CA LYS A 130 31.04 20.37 26.74
C LYS A 130 30.03 21.28 27.41
N GLU A 131 29.00 21.69 26.67
CA GLU A 131 27.92 22.59 27.12
C GLU A 131 26.81 21.82 27.87
N LEU A 132 26.56 20.57 27.50
CA LEU A 132 25.47 19.77 28.05
C LEU A 132 25.86 18.96 29.30
N GLY A 133 27.16 18.90 29.62
CA GLY A 133 27.67 18.11 30.77
C GLY A 133 27.72 16.62 30.47
N ASP A 134 27.31 15.76 31.43
CA ASP A 134 27.38 14.29 31.27
C ASP A 134 26.29 13.74 30.37
N VAL A 135 26.60 13.66 29.09
CA VAL A 135 25.75 13.07 28.06
C VAL A 135 26.23 11.68 27.62
N LYS A 136 27.20 11.11 28.29
CA LYS A 136 27.82 9.81 27.95
C LYS A 136 26.77 8.69 27.79
N PHE A 137 25.78 8.64 28.71
CA PHE A 137 24.71 7.65 28.64
C PHE A 137 23.91 7.76 27.33
N ILE A 138 23.60 8.99 26.87
CA ILE A 138 22.84 9.22 25.64
C ILE A 138 23.62 8.75 24.41
N VAL A 139 24.90 9.12 24.34
CA VAL A 139 25.79 8.76 23.21
C VAL A 139 26.00 7.25 23.15
N ASP A 140 26.31 6.61 24.28
CA ASP A 140 26.58 5.18 24.36
C ASP A 140 25.31 4.33 24.07
N SER A 141 24.17 4.74 24.63
CA SER A 141 22.91 4.04 24.37
C SER A 141 22.47 4.18 22.91
N ALA A 142 22.59 5.37 22.33
CA ALA A 142 22.30 5.60 20.92
C ALA A 142 23.21 4.75 20.02
N ALA A 143 24.51 4.66 20.34
CA ALA A 143 25.44 3.82 19.58
C ALA A 143 25.06 2.34 19.60
N LYS A 144 24.69 1.80 20.78
CA LYS A 144 24.22 0.40 20.93
C LYS A 144 22.94 0.14 20.10
N ILE A 145 21.96 1.03 20.19
CA ILE A 145 20.70 0.90 19.42
C ILE A 145 20.98 0.95 17.91
N ILE A 146 21.80 1.89 17.45
CA ILE A 146 22.21 1.97 16.04
C ILE A 146 22.86 0.66 15.58
N GLN A 147 23.73 0.06 16.37
CA GLN A 147 24.37 -1.20 16.05
C GLN A 147 23.35 -2.35 15.91
N GLN A 148 22.40 -2.45 16.84
CA GLN A 148 21.32 -3.46 16.80
C GLN A 148 20.44 -3.29 15.55
N ILE A 149 20.05 -2.06 15.23
CA ILE A 149 19.24 -1.77 14.04
C ILE A 149 20.03 -2.11 12.77
N LYS A 150 21.33 -1.77 12.70
CA LYS A 150 22.19 -2.14 11.54
C LYS A 150 22.26 -3.66 11.34
N ALA A 151 22.37 -4.45 12.41
CA ALA A 151 22.32 -5.91 12.34
C ALA A 151 20.97 -6.41 11.79
N THR A 152 19.87 -5.83 12.26
CA THR A 152 18.51 -6.15 11.77
C THR A 152 18.34 -5.79 10.28
N ILE A 153 18.89 -4.66 9.82
CA ILE A 153 18.93 -4.27 8.41
C ILE A 153 19.68 -5.31 7.57
N LYS A 154 20.82 -5.80 8.04
CA LYS A 154 21.60 -6.86 7.37
C LYS A 154 20.77 -8.13 7.21
N ASN A 155 20.05 -8.54 8.27
CA ASN A 155 19.14 -9.70 8.23
C ASN A 155 17.96 -9.50 7.29
N ALA A 156 17.33 -8.32 7.30
CA ALA A 156 16.25 -8.00 6.37
C ALA A 156 16.72 -8.05 4.90
N ARG A 157 17.90 -7.52 4.59
CA ARG A 157 18.51 -7.63 3.25
C ARG A 157 18.75 -9.07 2.82
N LYS A 158 19.24 -9.93 3.73
CA LYS A 158 19.44 -11.36 3.45
C LYS A 158 18.10 -12.05 3.12
N ARG A 159 17.05 -11.76 3.91
CA ARG A 159 15.70 -12.31 3.67
C ARG A 159 15.11 -11.83 2.34
N CYS A 160 15.26 -10.56 2.00
CA CYS A 160 14.83 -10.03 0.69
C CYS A 160 15.53 -10.76 -0.46
N ARG A 161 16.86 -10.89 -0.41
CA ARG A 161 17.65 -11.60 -1.44
C ARG A 161 17.23 -13.07 -1.59
N ASN A 162 17.05 -13.77 -0.48
CA ASN A 162 16.63 -15.17 -0.51
C ASN A 162 15.23 -15.35 -1.11
N LEU A 163 14.30 -14.45 -0.76
CA LEU A 163 12.95 -14.48 -1.30
C LEU A 163 12.95 -14.17 -2.81
N SER A 164 13.72 -13.15 -3.23
CA SER A 164 13.88 -12.81 -4.65
C SER A 164 14.46 -13.97 -5.47
N LYS A 165 15.53 -14.62 -4.98
CA LYS A 165 16.11 -15.81 -5.64
C LYS A 165 15.09 -16.94 -5.78
N ARG A 166 14.31 -17.24 -4.72
CA ARG A 166 13.25 -18.26 -4.78
C ARG A 166 12.19 -17.93 -5.82
N MET A 167 11.81 -16.65 -5.92
CA MET A 167 10.84 -16.18 -6.92
C MET A 167 11.36 -16.28 -8.35
N MET A 168 12.66 -16.05 -8.57
CA MET A 168 13.28 -16.24 -9.88
C MET A 168 13.35 -17.72 -10.28
N ASN A 169 13.71 -18.59 -9.36
CA ASN A 169 13.81 -20.03 -9.61
C ASN A 169 12.44 -20.72 -9.78
N SER A 170 11.36 -20.13 -9.26
CA SER A 170 9.99 -20.65 -9.38
C SER A 170 9.24 -20.11 -10.61
N ARG A 171 9.87 -19.31 -11.46
CA ARG A 171 9.31 -18.90 -12.75
C ARG A 171 9.38 -20.08 -13.71
N GLN A 172 8.36 -20.94 -13.68
CA GLN A 172 7.98 -21.70 -14.88
C GLN A 172 7.51 -20.69 -15.94
N PRO A 173 7.73 -20.97 -17.24
CA PRO A 173 7.29 -20.08 -18.30
C PRO A 173 5.78 -19.84 -18.14
N THR A 174 5.45 -18.59 -17.87
CA THR A 174 4.06 -18.14 -17.79
C THR A 174 3.48 -18.31 -19.18
N THR A 175 2.60 -19.28 -19.35
CA THR A 175 1.69 -19.34 -20.49
C THR A 175 1.06 -17.96 -20.59
N ALA A 176 1.27 -17.31 -21.72
CA ALA A 176 0.73 -15.98 -22.00
C ALA A 176 -0.77 -15.97 -21.71
N LEU A 177 -1.22 -15.09 -20.85
CA LEU A 177 -2.65 -14.78 -20.73
C LEU A 177 -3.11 -14.31 -22.11
N PRO A 178 -4.22 -14.85 -22.64
CA PRO A 178 -4.75 -14.34 -23.89
C PRO A 178 -5.16 -12.87 -23.70
N LEU A 179 -4.44 -12.00 -24.39
CA LEU A 179 -4.88 -10.66 -24.69
C LEU A 179 -6.05 -10.82 -25.65
N SER A 180 -7.27 -10.68 -25.20
CA SER A 180 -8.38 -10.21 -26.02
C SER A 180 -9.70 -10.26 -25.24
N LYS A 181 -10.14 -9.15 -24.73
CA LYS A 181 -11.52 -8.73 -24.92
C LYS A 181 -11.46 -7.31 -25.45
N GLU A 182 -11.46 -7.20 -26.76
CA GLU A 182 -11.90 -6.01 -27.45
C GLU A 182 -13.33 -5.72 -26.98
N TYR A 183 -13.54 -4.56 -26.45
CA TYR A 183 -14.88 -4.04 -26.22
C TYR A 183 -15.35 -3.43 -27.53
N PRO A 184 -16.60 -3.72 -27.97
CA PRO A 184 -17.21 -3.09 -29.12
C PRO A 184 -17.45 -1.59 -28.91
#